data_c8b61087c7073fd6303e2f790ac3b569
#
_entry.id   c8b61087c7073fd6303e2f790ac3b569
#
_cell.length_a   1.000
_cell.length_b   1.000
_cell.length_c   1.000
_cell.angle_alpha   90.00
_cell.angle_beta   90.00
_cell.angle_gamma   90.00
#
_symmetry.space_group_name_H-M   'P 1'
#
loop_
_entity.id
_entity.type
_entity.pdbx_description
1 polymer ?
#
loop_
_entity_poly.entity_id
_entity_poly.type
_entity_poly.pdbx_seq_one_letter_code
_entity_poly.pdbx_strand_id
1 'polypeptide(L)'
;MGTLFTGALLGSIVTLLLKWGADSISETVKHKRGIRMLVFQEKMQTDKIAMSWYQEALDNYVLLQGALRECADGPSPVSFQKLCHAIEVSNSLMKSKETKLNPVYVFDSFYDLEEKYKAVESAQIMNECYVAMGKMNLQYDEMLTGCASELELNALKEKYLSTSRMIADAIDSQICLIAEIQNRIRAGYQKYLK
;
A
#
# COMPACT_ATOMS: atom_id res chain seq x y z
N MET A 1 56.37 -9.95 55.80
CA MET A 1 55.65 -10.86 54.88
C MET A 1 54.16 -10.50 54.65
N GLY A 2 53.64 -9.42 55.23
CA GLY A 2 52.21 -9.03 55.09
C GLY A 2 51.84 -8.23 53.85
N THR A 3 52.80 -7.57 53.23
CA THR A 3 52.51 -6.66 52.09
C THR A 3 52.32 -7.33 50.72
N LEU A 4 52.88 -8.53 50.56
CA LEU A 4 52.71 -9.29 49.29
C LEU A 4 51.34 -9.97 49.18
N PHE A 5 50.73 -10.35 50.30
CA PHE A 5 49.42 -11.02 50.33
C PHE A 5 48.25 -10.03 50.04
N THR A 6 48.38 -8.79 50.50
CA THR A 6 47.40 -7.75 50.25
C THR A 6 47.38 -7.29 48.79
N GLY A 7 48.52 -7.26 48.12
CA GLY A 7 48.60 -6.92 46.71
C GLY A 7 47.95 -7.96 45.75
N ALA A 8 48.13 -9.25 46.06
CA ALA A 8 47.57 -10.35 45.29
C ALA A 8 46.01 -10.44 45.45
N LEU A 9 45.51 -10.18 46.66
CA LEU A 9 44.06 -10.14 46.92
C LEU A 9 43.38 -8.94 46.25
N LEU A 10 44.01 -7.76 46.32
CA LEU A 10 43.48 -6.57 45.62
C LEU A 10 43.49 -6.74 44.09
N GLY A 11 44.56 -7.33 43.55
CA GLY A 11 44.63 -7.63 42.10
C GLY A 11 43.55 -8.61 41.63
N SER A 12 43.24 -9.65 42.42
CA SER A 12 42.20 -10.61 42.08
C SER A 12 40.81 -10.02 42.18
N ILE A 13 40.53 -9.16 43.16
CA ILE A 13 39.25 -8.46 43.29
C ILE A 13 39.03 -7.49 42.13
N VAL A 14 40.03 -6.70 41.77
CA VAL A 14 39.96 -5.78 40.63
C VAL A 14 39.73 -6.55 39.32
N THR A 15 40.41 -7.68 39.12
CA THR A 15 40.22 -8.52 37.94
C THR A 15 38.82 -9.12 37.87
N LEU A 16 38.27 -9.58 39.02
CA LEU A 16 36.89 -10.07 39.10
C LEU A 16 35.86 -8.98 38.81
N LEU A 17 36.04 -7.78 39.34
CA LEU A 17 35.16 -6.65 39.09
C LEU A 17 35.22 -6.20 37.63
N LEU A 18 36.40 -6.17 37.03
CA LEU A 18 36.55 -5.84 35.59
C LEU A 18 35.91 -6.91 34.71
N LYS A 19 36.11 -8.19 35.05
CA LYS A 19 35.46 -9.29 34.32
C LYS A 19 33.94 -9.24 34.45
N TRP A 20 33.42 -9.05 35.67
CA TRP A 20 31.98 -8.92 35.91
C TRP A 20 31.37 -7.71 35.20
N GLY A 21 32.06 -6.57 35.21
CA GLY A 21 31.68 -5.38 34.46
C GLY A 21 31.69 -5.64 32.95
N ALA A 22 32.71 -6.28 32.42
CA ALA A 22 32.81 -6.63 31.01
C ALA A 22 31.73 -7.64 30.58
N ASP A 23 31.45 -8.64 31.41
CA ASP A 23 30.41 -9.65 31.15
C ASP A 23 29.00 -8.98 31.17
N SER A 24 28.73 -8.11 32.15
CA SER A 24 27.47 -7.39 32.25
C SER A 24 27.23 -6.45 31.04
N ILE A 25 28.29 -5.76 30.60
CA ILE A 25 28.20 -4.92 29.38
C ILE A 25 27.99 -5.80 28.13
N SER A 26 28.71 -6.93 28.06
CA SER A 26 28.57 -7.89 26.95
C SER A 26 27.15 -8.46 26.86
N GLU A 27 26.56 -8.85 28.00
CA GLU A 27 25.20 -9.36 28.06
C GLU A 27 24.18 -8.28 27.66
N THR A 28 24.36 -7.04 28.13
CA THR A 28 23.49 -5.92 27.75
C THR A 28 23.56 -5.63 26.24
N VAL A 29 24.78 -5.70 25.68
CA VAL A 29 24.97 -5.51 24.22
C VAL A 29 24.35 -6.65 23.43
N LYS A 30 24.54 -7.90 23.87
CA LYS A 30 23.91 -9.08 23.24
C LYS A 30 22.39 -8.99 23.29
N HIS A 31 21.83 -8.60 24.44
CA HIS A 31 20.40 -8.43 24.62
C HIS A 31 19.84 -7.35 23.68
N LYS A 32 20.49 -6.17 23.62
CA LYS A 32 20.10 -5.10 22.70
C LYS A 32 20.18 -5.52 21.23
N ARG A 33 21.22 -6.29 20.86
CA ARG A 33 21.34 -6.84 19.49
C ARG A 33 20.24 -7.86 19.21
N GLY A 34 19.91 -8.72 20.18
CA GLY A 34 18.81 -9.68 20.06
C GLY A 34 17.46 -8.99 19.81
N ILE A 35 17.15 -7.95 20.60
CA ILE A 35 15.92 -7.17 20.42
C ILE A 35 15.90 -6.50 19.04
N ARG A 36 17.00 -5.87 18.62
CA ARG A 36 17.08 -5.24 17.28
C ARG A 36 16.87 -6.26 16.16
N MET A 37 17.41 -7.46 16.31
CA MET A 37 17.26 -8.53 15.33
C MET A 37 15.82 -9.01 15.25
N LEU A 38 15.12 -9.17 16.39
CA LEU A 38 13.71 -9.53 16.45
C LEU A 38 12.82 -8.46 15.80
N VAL A 39 13.02 -7.20 16.15
CA VAL A 39 12.30 -6.08 15.54
C VAL A 39 12.53 -6.01 14.03
N PHE A 40 13.76 -6.25 13.59
CA PHE A 40 14.09 -6.30 12.17
C PHE A 40 13.40 -7.46 11.43
N GLN A 41 13.37 -8.65 12.05
CA GLN A 41 12.67 -9.82 11.49
C GLN A 41 11.16 -9.58 11.39
N GLU A 42 10.56 -9.00 12.41
CA GLU A 42 9.14 -8.66 12.43
C GLU A 42 8.81 -7.60 11.37
N LYS A 43 9.64 -6.55 11.27
CA LYS A 43 9.51 -5.57 10.18
C LYS A 43 9.61 -6.22 8.81
N MET A 44 10.57 -7.12 8.60
CA MET A 44 10.68 -7.84 7.33
C MET A 44 9.44 -8.66 6.97
N GLN A 45 8.80 -9.29 7.95
CA GLN A 45 7.58 -10.06 7.72
C GLN A 45 6.41 -9.15 7.35
N THR A 46 6.22 -8.05 8.10
CA THR A 46 5.16 -7.08 7.81
C THR A 46 5.36 -6.39 6.48
N ASP A 47 6.59 -6.02 6.13
CA ASP A 47 6.92 -5.41 4.84
C ASP A 47 6.65 -6.37 3.65
N LYS A 48 6.89 -7.69 3.83
CA LYS A 48 6.52 -8.69 2.81
C LYS A 48 5.01 -8.75 2.57
N ILE A 49 4.23 -8.71 3.65
CA ILE A 49 2.76 -8.70 3.57
C ILE A 49 2.30 -7.43 2.84
N ALA A 50 2.85 -6.28 3.23
CA ALA A 50 2.55 -5.00 2.59
C ALA A 50 2.92 -4.99 1.11
N MET A 51 4.13 -5.43 0.76
CA MET A 51 4.58 -5.49 -0.64
C MET A 51 3.69 -6.40 -1.49
N SER A 52 3.28 -7.54 -0.95
CA SER A 52 2.35 -8.45 -1.65
C SER A 52 1.00 -7.80 -1.88
N TRP A 53 0.45 -7.12 -0.86
CA TRP A 53 -0.84 -6.44 -0.98
C TRP A 53 -0.77 -5.28 -1.98
N TYR A 54 0.28 -4.44 -1.92
CA TYR A 54 0.45 -3.33 -2.86
C TYR A 54 0.71 -3.80 -4.29
N GLN A 55 1.36 -4.95 -4.47
CA GLN A 55 1.51 -5.53 -5.82
C GLN A 55 0.16 -6.00 -6.34
N GLU A 56 -0.63 -6.70 -5.54
CA GLU A 56 -1.99 -7.12 -5.89
C GLU A 56 -2.89 -5.92 -6.23
N ALA A 57 -2.77 -4.83 -5.48
CA ALA A 57 -3.50 -3.59 -5.75
C ALA A 57 -3.06 -2.94 -7.07
N LEU A 58 -1.77 -2.90 -7.34
CA LEU A 58 -1.23 -2.36 -8.59
C LEU A 58 -1.73 -3.15 -9.80
N ASP A 59 -1.63 -4.48 -9.75
CA ASP A 59 -2.09 -5.37 -10.82
C ASP A 59 -3.59 -5.17 -11.09
N ASN A 60 -4.37 -4.99 -10.01
CA ASN A 60 -5.80 -4.76 -10.10
C ASN A 60 -6.14 -3.39 -10.71
N TYR A 61 -5.40 -2.33 -10.38
CA TYR A 61 -5.60 -1.02 -11.02
C TYR A 61 -5.24 -1.04 -12.49
N VAL A 62 -4.25 -1.82 -12.90
CA VAL A 62 -3.93 -2.02 -14.34
C VAL A 62 -5.06 -2.73 -15.07
N LEU A 63 -5.65 -3.77 -14.47
CA LEU A 63 -6.84 -4.44 -15.03
C LEU A 63 -8.03 -3.50 -15.14
N LEU A 64 -8.25 -2.68 -14.12
CA LEU A 64 -9.32 -1.69 -14.10
C LEU A 64 -9.14 -0.64 -15.21
N GLN A 65 -7.93 -0.15 -15.44
CA GLN A 65 -7.62 0.73 -16.57
C GLN A 65 -7.90 0.07 -17.92
N GLY A 66 -7.56 -1.20 -18.08
CA GLY A 66 -7.84 -1.97 -19.31
C GLY A 66 -9.34 -2.07 -19.57
N ALA A 67 -10.12 -2.46 -18.56
CA ALA A 67 -11.57 -2.56 -18.65
C ALA A 67 -12.22 -1.20 -18.94
N LEU A 68 -11.71 -0.12 -18.33
CA LEU A 68 -12.19 1.23 -18.57
C LEU A 68 -11.95 1.70 -20.02
N ARG A 69 -10.78 1.39 -20.60
CA ARG A 69 -10.47 1.70 -22.00
C ARG A 69 -11.38 0.93 -22.95
N GLU A 70 -11.62 -0.37 -22.71
CA GLU A 70 -12.57 -1.14 -23.52
C GLU A 70 -13.95 -0.53 -23.50
N CYS A 71 -14.42 -0.04 -22.35
CA CYS A 71 -15.71 0.65 -22.24
C CYS A 71 -15.73 2.01 -22.97
N ALA A 72 -14.62 2.76 -22.92
CA ALA A 72 -14.53 4.06 -23.56
C ALA A 72 -14.46 3.96 -25.09
N ASP A 73 -13.72 2.97 -25.61
CA ASP A 73 -13.53 2.73 -27.06
C ASP A 73 -14.77 2.13 -27.71
N GLY A 74 -15.51 1.29 -27.01
CA GLY A 74 -16.71 0.61 -27.51
C GLY A 74 -17.69 0.25 -26.40
N PRO A 75 -18.52 1.20 -25.95
CA PRO A 75 -19.51 0.92 -24.92
C PRO A 75 -20.45 -0.19 -25.37
N SER A 76 -20.47 -1.28 -24.60
CA SER A 76 -21.32 -2.45 -24.82
C SER A 76 -21.69 -3.09 -23.47
N PRO A 77 -22.77 -3.86 -23.40
CA PRO A 77 -23.12 -4.60 -22.17
C PRO A 77 -21.98 -5.49 -21.68
N VAL A 78 -21.19 -6.07 -22.60
CA VAL A 78 -20.08 -6.98 -22.26
C VAL A 78 -18.88 -6.19 -21.69
N SER A 79 -18.49 -5.07 -22.32
CA SER A 79 -17.40 -4.22 -21.81
C SER A 79 -17.75 -3.62 -20.46
N PHE A 80 -19.01 -3.22 -20.27
CA PHE A 80 -19.49 -2.72 -18.98
C PHE A 80 -19.50 -3.80 -17.90
N GLN A 81 -19.91 -5.03 -18.21
CA GLN A 81 -19.85 -6.14 -17.25
C GLN A 81 -18.43 -6.43 -16.78
N LYS A 82 -17.45 -6.39 -17.70
CA LYS A 82 -16.03 -6.51 -17.36
C LYS A 82 -15.58 -5.41 -16.41
N LEU A 83 -15.99 -4.16 -16.66
CA LEU A 83 -15.68 -3.02 -15.81
C LEU A 83 -16.29 -3.20 -14.42
N CYS A 84 -17.55 -3.58 -14.31
CA CYS A 84 -18.22 -3.85 -13.03
C CYS A 84 -17.47 -4.94 -12.24
N HIS A 85 -17.07 -6.02 -12.89
CA HIS A 85 -16.31 -7.08 -12.24
C HIS A 85 -14.93 -6.58 -11.74
N ALA A 86 -14.21 -5.80 -12.53
CA ALA A 86 -12.95 -5.20 -12.10
C ALA A 86 -13.11 -4.25 -10.89
N ILE A 87 -14.23 -3.50 -10.84
CA ILE A 87 -14.59 -2.65 -9.70
C ILE A 87 -14.86 -3.49 -8.45
N GLU A 88 -15.62 -4.57 -8.57
CA GLU A 88 -15.93 -5.46 -7.44
C GLU A 88 -14.68 -6.07 -6.84
N VAL A 89 -13.74 -6.52 -7.69
CA VAL A 89 -12.44 -7.04 -7.26
C VAL A 89 -11.63 -5.95 -6.54
N SER A 90 -11.61 -4.73 -7.09
CA SER A 90 -10.95 -3.58 -6.46
C SER A 90 -11.53 -3.25 -5.09
N ASN A 91 -12.84 -3.19 -4.97
CA ASN A 91 -13.53 -2.93 -3.70
C ASN A 91 -13.27 -4.03 -2.66
N SER A 92 -13.24 -5.29 -3.08
CA SER A 92 -12.91 -6.42 -2.20
C SER A 92 -11.48 -6.31 -1.66
N LEU A 93 -10.53 -5.94 -2.52
CA LEU A 93 -9.14 -5.73 -2.12
C LEU A 93 -9.02 -4.57 -1.13
N MET A 94 -9.69 -3.44 -1.39
CA MET A 94 -9.68 -2.28 -0.50
C MET A 94 -10.25 -2.59 0.88
N LYS A 95 -11.30 -3.41 0.98
CA LYS A 95 -11.84 -3.87 2.27
C LYS A 95 -10.82 -4.67 3.09
N SER A 96 -9.88 -5.36 2.42
CA SER A 96 -8.82 -6.11 3.10
C SER A 96 -7.64 -5.24 3.56
N LYS A 97 -7.58 -3.97 3.13
CA LYS A 97 -6.46 -3.04 3.39
C LYS A 97 -6.17 -2.90 4.88
N GLU A 98 -7.16 -2.51 5.66
CA GLU A 98 -6.98 -2.26 7.08
C GLU A 98 -6.49 -3.51 7.83
N THR A 99 -7.08 -4.66 7.56
CA THR A 99 -6.72 -5.90 8.23
C THR A 99 -5.30 -6.35 7.89
N LYS A 100 -4.89 -6.23 6.62
CA LYS A 100 -3.58 -6.70 6.16
C LYS A 100 -2.45 -5.70 6.44
N LEU A 101 -2.73 -4.39 6.40
CA LEU A 101 -1.71 -3.33 6.50
C LEU A 101 -1.58 -2.70 7.88
N ASN A 102 -2.52 -2.89 8.80
CA ASN A 102 -2.41 -2.37 10.17
C ASN A 102 -1.05 -2.66 10.84
N PRO A 103 -0.47 -3.88 10.74
CA PRO A 103 0.84 -4.15 11.31
C PRO A 103 1.97 -3.31 10.71
N VAL A 104 1.84 -2.91 9.43
CA VAL A 104 2.86 -2.11 8.72
C VAL A 104 2.90 -0.69 9.25
N TYR A 105 1.76 -0.10 9.60
CA TYR A 105 1.66 1.26 10.11
C TYR A 105 2.33 1.46 11.47
N VAL A 106 2.62 0.38 12.20
CA VAL A 106 3.41 0.43 13.45
C VAL A 106 4.87 0.79 13.17
N PHE A 107 5.41 0.36 12.02
CA PHE A 107 6.82 0.56 11.66
C PHE A 107 7.06 1.74 10.73
N ASP A 108 6.06 2.12 9.95
CA ASP A 108 6.17 3.24 9.02
C ASP A 108 4.81 3.93 8.84
N SER A 109 4.84 5.24 8.68
CA SER A 109 3.65 6.03 8.40
C SER A 109 3.53 6.26 6.90
N PHE A 110 2.42 5.85 6.31
CA PHE A 110 2.07 6.11 4.92
C PHE A 110 1.10 7.29 4.77
N TYR A 111 0.68 7.90 5.87
CA TYR A 111 -0.32 8.98 5.84
C TYR A 111 0.15 10.19 5.03
N ASP A 112 1.42 10.59 5.17
CA ASP A 112 1.99 11.69 4.41
C ASP A 112 1.95 11.45 2.89
N LEU A 113 2.11 10.18 2.48
CA LEU A 113 2.03 9.79 1.08
C LEU A 113 0.58 9.74 0.59
N GLU A 114 -0.33 9.26 1.41
CA GLU A 114 -1.75 9.27 1.10
C GLU A 114 -2.27 10.70 0.92
N GLU A 115 -1.86 11.64 1.78
CA GLU A 115 -2.18 13.05 1.64
C GLU A 115 -1.56 13.66 0.37
N LYS A 116 -0.27 13.40 0.13
CA LYS A 116 0.46 13.89 -1.05
C LYS A 116 -0.24 13.51 -2.37
N TYR A 117 -0.72 12.28 -2.47
CA TYR A 117 -1.39 11.78 -3.68
C TYR A 117 -2.92 11.87 -3.60
N LYS A 118 -3.46 12.50 -2.56
CA LYS A 118 -4.92 12.65 -2.37
C LYS A 118 -5.67 11.33 -2.53
N ALA A 119 -5.13 10.29 -1.94
CA ALA A 119 -5.61 8.92 -2.13
C ALA A 119 -7.09 8.74 -1.75
N VAL A 120 -7.54 9.39 -0.68
CA VAL A 120 -8.93 9.34 -0.22
C VAL A 120 -9.85 10.03 -1.24
N GLU A 121 -9.44 11.22 -1.72
CA GLU A 121 -10.19 11.97 -2.75
C GLU A 121 -10.27 11.18 -4.05
N SER A 122 -9.16 10.58 -4.50
CA SER A 122 -9.14 9.73 -5.70
C SER A 122 -10.07 8.53 -5.58
N ALA A 123 -10.09 7.86 -4.43
CA ALA A 123 -10.98 6.73 -4.18
C ALA A 123 -12.46 7.14 -4.17
N GLN A 124 -12.78 8.30 -3.62
CA GLN A 124 -14.11 8.86 -3.62
C GLN A 124 -14.56 9.21 -5.04
N ILE A 125 -13.71 9.92 -5.81
CA ILE A 125 -13.97 10.26 -7.22
C ILE A 125 -14.24 8.98 -8.03
N MET A 126 -13.42 7.95 -7.89
CA MET A 126 -13.64 6.68 -8.57
C MET A 126 -15.02 6.10 -8.26
N ASN A 127 -15.41 6.05 -6.99
CA ASN A 127 -16.68 5.48 -6.57
C ASN A 127 -17.87 6.28 -7.12
N GLU A 128 -17.83 7.59 -7.04
CA GLU A 128 -18.87 8.47 -7.58
C GLU A 128 -19.02 8.33 -9.11
N CYS A 129 -17.88 8.28 -9.81
CA CYS A 129 -17.85 8.09 -11.25
C CYS A 129 -18.38 6.71 -11.67
N TYR A 130 -18.08 5.64 -10.93
CA TYR A 130 -18.63 4.30 -11.21
C TYR A 130 -20.17 4.27 -11.08
N VAL A 131 -20.70 4.91 -10.05
CA VAL A 131 -22.16 5.03 -9.88
C VAL A 131 -22.78 5.82 -11.04
N ALA A 132 -22.11 6.90 -11.47
CA ALA A 132 -22.57 7.70 -12.61
C ALA A 132 -22.54 6.90 -13.92
N MET A 133 -21.46 6.14 -14.17
CA MET A 133 -21.35 5.28 -15.36
C MET A 133 -22.42 4.18 -15.38
N GLY A 134 -22.72 3.57 -14.23
CA GLY A 134 -23.82 2.60 -14.13
C GLY A 134 -25.16 3.18 -14.55
N LYS A 135 -25.47 4.39 -14.09
CA LYS A 135 -26.71 5.09 -14.49
C LYS A 135 -26.72 5.44 -15.98
N MET A 136 -25.59 5.92 -16.52
CA MET A 136 -25.48 6.24 -17.95
C MET A 136 -25.63 5.00 -18.83
N ASN A 137 -25.13 3.85 -18.38
CA ASN A 137 -25.28 2.60 -19.12
C ASN A 137 -26.73 2.14 -19.19
N LEU A 138 -27.50 2.25 -18.11
CA LEU A 138 -28.95 1.99 -18.11
C LEU A 138 -29.67 2.93 -19.06
N GLN A 139 -29.35 4.24 -19.04
CA GLN A 139 -29.93 5.22 -19.96
C GLN A 139 -29.59 4.90 -21.42
N TYR A 140 -28.38 4.44 -21.71
CA TYR A 140 -27.97 4.06 -23.06
C TYR A 140 -28.79 2.88 -23.58
N ASP A 141 -29.02 1.86 -22.76
CA ASP A 141 -29.84 0.71 -23.14
C ASP A 141 -31.30 1.08 -23.37
N GLU A 142 -31.85 1.96 -22.53
CA GLU A 142 -33.22 2.52 -22.72
C GLU A 142 -33.32 3.32 -24.00
N MET A 143 -32.31 4.16 -24.32
CA MET A 143 -32.28 4.97 -25.54
C MET A 143 -32.17 4.13 -26.82
N LEU A 144 -31.40 3.05 -26.78
CA LEU A 144 -31.28 2.13 -27.92
C LEU A 144 -32.61 1.42 -28.24
N THR A 145 -33.40 1.13 -27.20
CA THR A 145 -34.72 0.50 -27.36
C THR A 145 -35.88 1.49 -27.67
N GLY A 146 -35.69 2.75 -27.32
CA GLY A 146 -36.73 3.78 -27.27
C GLY A 146 -36.71 4.82 -28.39
N CYS A 147 -36.03 4.64 -29.51
CA CYS A 147 -35.94 5.62 -30.60
C CYS A 147 -35.43 7.02 -30.21
N ALA A 148 -34.41 7.06 -29.32
CA ALA A 148 -33.77 8.32 -28.97
C ALA A 148 -33.11 8.99 -30.18
N SER A 149 -33.05 10.32 -30.18
CA SER A 149 -32.37 11.08 -31.23
C SER A 149 -30.85 10.84 -31.19
N GLU A 150 -30.21 10.94 -32.36
CA GLU A 150 -28.74 10.82 -32.47
C GLU A 150 -28.02 11.87 -31.62
N LEU A 151 -28.63 13.05 -31.46
CA LEU A 151 -28.09 14.14 -30.62
C LEU A 151 -28.02 13.72 -29.12
N GLU A 152 -29.08 13.09 -28.62
CA GLU A 152 -29.16 12.63 -27.23
C GLU A 152 -28.14 11.50 -26.96
N LEU A 153 -28.01 10.56 -27.90
CA LEU A 153 -27.01 9.48 -27.82
C LEU A 153 -25.59 10.03 -27.81
N ASN A 154 -25.28 11.02 -28.65
CA ASN A 154 -23.96 11.65 -28.68
C ASN A 154 -23.66 12.42 -27.40
N ALA A 155 -24.63 13.15 -26.84
CA ALA A 155 -24.45 13.83 -25.55
C ALA A 155 -24.17 12.86 -24.41
N LEU A 156 -24.83 11.70 -24.39
CA LEU A 156 -24.57 10.66 -23.39
C LEU A 156 -23.18 10.04 -23.56
N LYS A 157 -22.73 9.79 -24.80
CA LYS A 157 -21.37 9.28 -25.08
C LYS A 157 -20.29 10.26 -24.61
N GLU A 158 -20.43 11.55 -24.88
CA GLU A 158 -19.49 12.58 -24.44
C GLU A 158 -19.39 12.63 -22.89
N LYS A 159 -20.54 12.54 -22.20
CA LYS A 159 -20.58 12.47 -20.75
C LYS A 159 -19.87 11.21 -20.22
N TYR A 160 -20.08 10.06 -20.88
CA TYR A 160 -19.44 8.80 -20.54
C TYR A 160 -17.92 8.92 -20.69
N LEU A 161 -17.43 9.48 -21.82
CA LEU A 161 -16.00 9.68 -22.07
C LEU A 161 -15.36 10.63 -21.04
N SER A 162 -16.04 11.73 -20.68
CA SER A 162 -15.53 12.66 -19.68
C SER A 162 -15.42 12.00 -18.30
N THR A 163 -16.42 11.21 -17.91
CA THR A 163 -16.41 10.45 -16.64
C THR A 163 -15.30 9.39 -16.64
N SER A 164 -15.08 8.71 -17.77
CA SER A 164 -14.00 7.74 -17.94
C SER A 164 -12.62 8.37 -17.75
N ARG A 165 -12.40 9.59 -18.24
CA ARG A 165 -11.15 10.34 -18.02
C ARG A 165 -10.91 10.64 -16.54
N MET A 166 -11.95 11.12 -15.83
CA MET A 166 -11.85 11.38 -14.38
C MET A 166 -11.47 10.12 -13.59
N ILE A 167 -12.01 8.96 -13.95
CA ILE A 167 -11.64 7.68 -13.34
C ILE A 167 -10.18 7.33 -13.65
N ALA A 168 -9.77 7.50 -14.92
CA ALA A 168 -8.40 7.21 -15.33
C ALA A 168 -7.38 8.04 -14.53
N ASP A 169 -7.62 9.34 -14.38
CA ASP A 169 -6.76 10.24 -13.61
C ASP A 169 -6.70 9.84 -12.12
N ALA A 170 -7.84 9.42 -11.55
CA ALA A 170 -7.90 8.94 -10.18
C ALA A 170 -7.13 7.62 -9.98
N ILE A 171 -7.22 6.69 -10.95
CA ILE A 171 -6.45 5.44 -10.96
C ILE A 171 -4.95 5.71 -11.07
N ASP A 172 -4.53 6.63 -11.95
CA ASP A 172 -3.12 7.00 -12.09
C ASP A 172 -2.55 7.56 -10.79
N SER A 173 -3.32 8.36 -10.04
CA SER A 173 -2.95 8.84 -8.72
C SER A 173 -2.74 7.70 -7.72
N GLN A 174 -3.58 6.67 -7.73
CA GLN A 174 -3.44 5.49 -6.87
C GLN A 174 -2.23 4.64 -7.26
N ILE A 175 -1.96 4.48 -8.55
CA ILE A 175 -0.78 3.77 -9.06
C ILE A 175 0.50 4.48 -8.60
N CYS A 176 0.56 5.81 -8.71
CA CYS A 176 1.69 6.60 -8.23
C CYS A 176 1.91 6.45 -6.71
N LEU A 177 0.84 6.51 -5.92
CA LEU A 177 0.90 6.28 -4.47
C LEU A 177 1.50 4.92 -4.14
N ILE A 178 1.01 3.86 -4.75
CA ILE A 178 1.47 2.49 -4.51
C ILE A 178 2.95 2.35 -4.88
N ALA A 179 3.37 2.87 -6.03
CA ALA A 179 4.76 2.84 -6.47
C ALA A 179 5.70 3.57 -5.48
N GLU A 180 5.28 4.71 -4.96
CA GLU A 180 6.04 5.46 -3.96
C GLU A 180 6.15 4.69 -2.64
N ILE A 181 5.06 4.09 -2.15
CA ILE A 181 5.07 3.25 -0.94
C ILE A 181 6.02 2.07 -1.11
N GLN A 182 5.96 1.36 -2.24
CA GLN A 182 6.87 0.25 -2.53
C GLN A 182 8.34 0.69 -2.54
N ASN A 183 8.63 1.85 -3.12
CA ASN A 183 9.98 2.40 -3.14
C ASN A 183 10.46 2.79 -1.73
N ARG A 184 9.58 3.32 -0.89
CA ARG A 184 9.87 3.67 0.50
C ARG A 184 10.19 2.44 1.35
N ILE A 185 9.41 1.37 1.19
CA ILE A 185 9.69 0.08 1.83
C ILE A 185 11.06 -0.44 1.42
N ARG A 186 11.38 -0.46 0.10
CA ARG A 186 12.69 -0.90 -0.42
C ARG A 186 13.84 -0.05 0.13
N ALA A 187 13.68 1.27 0.16
CA ALA A 187 14.70 2.19 0.69
C ALA A 187 14.94 1.99 2.20
N GLY A 188 13.91 1.60 2.95
CA GLY A 188 14.01 1.26 4.36
C GLY A 188 15.00 0.12 4.62
N TYR A 189 15.08 -0.89 3.75
CA TYR A 189 16.03 -2.00 3.89
C TYR A 189 17.48 -1.60 3.67
N GLN A 190 17.77 -0.62 2.81
CA GLN A 190 19.13 -0.18 2.54
C GLN A 190 19.84 0.38 3.78
N LYS A 191 19.09 0.89 4.75
CA LYS A 191 19.62 1.38 6.03
C LYS A 191 20.16 0.26 6.93
N TYR A 192 19.71 -0.97 6.72
CA TYR A 192 20.12 -2.14 7.51
C TYR A 192 21.22 -2.95 6.84
N LEU A 193 21.50 -2.69 5.55
CA LEU A 193 22.56 -3.36 4.79
C LEU A 193 23.91 -2.64 4.89
N LYS A 194 23.94 -1.44 5.46
CA LYS A 194 25.14 -0.65 5.82
C LYS A 194 25.45 -0.80 7.30
#